data_697f813d7eeee6f1380293cf35b56ff7
#
_entry.id   697f813d7eeee6f1380293cf35b56ff7
#
_cell.length_a   1.000
_cell.length_b   1.000
_cell.length_c   1.000
_cell.angle_alpha   90.00
_cell.angle_beta   90.00
_cell.angle_gamma   90.00
#
_symmetry.space_group_name_H-M   'P 1'
#
loop_
_entity.id
_entity.type
_entity.pdbx_description
1 polymer ?
#
loop_
_entity_poly.entity_id
_entity_poly.type
_entity_poly.pdbx_seq_one_letter_code
_entity_poly.pdbx_strand_id
1 'polypeptide(L)'
;MLELFEHNQIAFEAAKKMLKETGKAAVIHPTGTGKSFIAFKLAEENPSACFCWLSPSEYIFKTQTENLKKATGIVPGNIQFYTYARMMLMEKEQLQRIHPDYIILDEFHRCGASKWSNGVVALLDMYPKAAVLGLTATNIRYLDHQRDMADELFDGCIAHQMTLGEAVVCGALPAPKYVVSLFSYQKDLERYTRRVRQAGGAVQLVGEKYLDQLRRKLEKAQGMENVFEKHMPNRQGKYLVFCSCVEHMEMMLDKVPAWFSGIDKAPHIYRVYAENSASRTEYKQFQRDDSAHLKLLFCIDMLNEGIHVDDLDGVILFRPTESPIIYKQQIGRALSASGKHPPVIFDLVNNVDHLYAISALRAEMEEVISYYRNHHRENDIVHSDFQVIDEVREYKELFDQLEATLTASWDMMYAEAAAFYRANGHLDIPRRYRTEANLPLGNWIMTQRTVRRGTKSGILTEEQIKKLAAIGMIWESPHEMRWETGYAHA
;
A
#
# COMPACT_ATOMS: atom_id res chain seq x y z
N MET A 1 25.28 -17.34 21.72
CA MET A 1 24.96 -17.80 20.36
C MET A 1 23.58 -17.25 20.01
N LEU A 2 23.43 -16.65 18.84
CA LEU A 2 22.15 -16.07 18.41
C LEU A 2 21.15 -17.19 18.12
N GLU A 3 20.03 -17.19 18.81
CA GLU A 3 18.90 -18.07 18.52
C GLU A 3 17.89 -17.33 17.65
N LEU A 4 17.49 -17.97 16.55
CA LEU A 4 16.52 -17.42 15.62
C LEU A 4 15.11 -17.91 15.97
N PHE A 5 14.10 -17.10 15.69
CA PHE A 5 12.73 -17.58 15.64
C PHE A 5 12.61 -18.70 14.60
N GLU A 6 11.68 -19.63 14.77
CA GLU A 6 11.53 -20.82 13.93
C GLU A 6 11.45 -20.49 12.42
N HIS A 7 10.62 -19.52 12.04
CA HIS A 7 10.49 -19.08 10.65
C HIS A 7 11.80 -18.51 10.08
N ASN A 8 12.60 -17.82 10.90
CA ASN A 8 13.90 -17.31 10.51
C ASN A 8 14.97 -18.40 10.49
N GLN A 9 14.86 -19.42 11.33
CA GLN A 9 15.76 -20.58 11.28
C GLN A 9 15.55 -21.36 9.99
N ILE A 10 14.30 -21.60 9.58
CA ILE A 10 13.97 -22.25 8.31
C ILE A 10 14.56 -21.45 7.13
N ALA A 11 14.33 -20.13 7.12
CA ALA A 11 14.85 -19.24 6.09
C ALA A 11 16.39 -19.19 6.08
N PHE A 12 17.02 -19.23 7.23
CA PHE A 12 18.49 -19.27 7.39
C PHE A 12 19.10 -20.53 6.78
N GLU A 13 18.56 -21.71 7.10
CA GLU A 13 19.05 -22.98 6.56
C GLU A 13 18.86 -23.04 5.02
N ALA A 14 17.72 -22.58 4.54
CA ALA A 14 17.46 -22.49 3.10
C ALA A 14 18.44 -21.52 2.40
N ALA A 15 18.65 -20.34 2.98
CA ALA A 15 19.60 -19.35 2.45
C ALA A 15 21.06 -19.89 2.47
N LYS A 16 21.47 -20.52 3.56
CA LYS A 16 22.81 -21.12 3.71
C LYS A 16 23.07 -22.23 2.67
N LYS A 17 22.07 -23.07 2.42
CA LYS A 17 22.13 -24.08 1.36
C LYS A 17 22.27 -23.44 -0.01
N MET A 18 21.40 -22.49 -0.34
CA MET A 18 21.36 -21.83 -1.63
C MET A 18 22.64 -21.03 -1.90
N LEU A 19 23.20 -20.33 -0.91
CA LEU A 19 24.47 -19.62 -1.01
C LEU A 19 25.65 -20.56 -1.37
N LYS A 20 25.64 -21.79 -0.83
CA LYS A 20 26.66 -22.81 -1.17
C LYS A 20 26.50 -23.32 -2.60
N GLU A 21 25.28 -23.45 -3.09
CA GLU A 21 25.00 -24.04 -4.40
C GLU A 21 25.16 -23.01 -5.54
N THR A 22 24.70 -21.78 -5.33
CA THR A 22 24.60 -20.76 -6.37
C THR A 22 25.44 -19.50 -6.13
N GLY A 23 25.92 -19.30 -4.92
CA GLY A 23 26.59 -18.06 -4.50
C GLY A 23 25.62 -16.90 -4.20
N LYS A 24 24.33 -17.06 -4.46
CA LYS A 24 23.28 -16.02 -4.28
C LYS A 24 22.08 -16.58 -3.55
N ALA A 25 21.46 -15.79 -2.68
CA ALA A 25 20.20 -16.13 -2.01
C ALA A 25 19.42 -14.88 -1.64
N ALA A 26 18.12 -14.87 -1.86
CA ALA A 26 17.21 -13.83 -1.40
C ALA A 26 16.23 -14.39 -0.37
N VAL A 27 15.97 -13.61 0.69
CA VAL A 27 14.91 -13.87 1.68
C VAL A 27 13.92 -12.73 1.65
N ILE A 28 12.64 -13.06 1.40
CA ILE A 28 11.54 -12.10 1.25
C ILE A 28 10.57 -12.32 2.39
N HIS A 29 10.72 -11.54 3.47
CA HIS A 29 9.88 -11.61 4.66
C HIS A 29 9.29 -10.24 5.00
N PRO A 30 8.05 -10.15 5.53
CA PRO A 30 7.44 -8.90 5.95
C PRO A 30 8.31 -8.12 6.92
N THR A 31 8.07 -6.81 7.00
CA THR A 31 8.71 -5.97 8.01
C THR A 31 8.33 -6.48 9.40
N GLY A 32 9.32 -6.53 10.32
CA GLY A 32 9.09 -6.94 11.71
C GLY A 32 9.27 -8.41 12.02
N THR A 33 9.43 -9.26 11.01
CA THR A 33 9.68 -10.71 11.23
C THR A 33 11.11 -11.04 11.66
N GLY A 34 11.98 -10.02 11.84
CA GLY A 34 13.35 -10.24 12.28
C GLY A 34 14.31 -10.73 11.20
N LYS A 35 14.03 -10.48 9.90
CA LYS A 35 14.86 -10.95 8.76
C LYS A 35 16.34 -10.57 8.85
N SER A 36 16.70 -9.41 9.44
CA SER A 36 18.10 -9.01 9.62
C SER A 36 18.91 -9.94 10.54
N PHE A 37 18.24 -10.64 11.47
CA PHE A 37 18.87 -11.62 12.33
C PHE A 37 19.41 -12.83 11.55
N ILE A 38 18.86 -13.14 10.38
CA ILE A 38 19.36 -14.18 9.46
C ILE A 38 20.78 -13.85 9.02
N ALA A 39 21.05 -12.60 8.61
CA ALA A 39 22.39 -12.18 8.20
C ALA A 39 23.36 -12.06 9.37
N PHE A 40 22.89 -11.62 10.57
CA PHE A 40 23.71 -11.64 11.77
C PHE A 40 24.09 -13.06 12.19
N LYS A 41 23.18 -14.02 12.05
CA LYS A 41 23.47 -15.43 12.31
C LYS A 41 24.51 -15.98 11.35
N LEU A 42 24.42 -15.61 10.08
CA LEU A 42 25.43 -15.99 9.07
C LEU A 42 26.81 -15.43 9.43
N ALA A 43 26.88 -14.18 9.91
CA ALA A 43 28.15 -13.56 10.34
C ALA A 43 28.69 -14.21 11.63
N GLU A 44 27.83 -14.60 12.58
CA GLU A 44 28.22 -15.31 13.79
C GLU A 44 28.83 -16.68 13.50
N GLU A 45 28.24 -17.43 12.55
CA GLU A 45 28.72 -18.76 12.15
C GLU A 45 30.03 -18.74 11.31
N ASN A 46 30.38 -17.57 10.74
CA ASN A 46 31.57 -17.38 9.91
C ASN A 46 32.49 -16.26 10.45
N PRO A 47 33.06 -16.40 11.65
CA PRO A 47 33.74 -15.31 12.36
C PRO A 47 35.02 -14.83 11.66
N SER A 48 35.65 -15.65 10.82
CA SER A 48 36.83 -15.29 10.03
C SER A 48 36.52 -14.65 8.67
N ALA A 49 35.27 -14.67 8.22
CA ALA A 49 34.84 -14.09 6.97
C ALA A 49 34.52 -12.60 7.11
N CYS A 50 34.81 -11.82 6.06
CA CYS A 50 34.48 -10.40 5.97
C CYS A 50 33.10 -10.20 5.37
N PHE A 51 32.21 -9.48 6.07
CA PHE A 51 30.86 -9.14 5.62
C PHE A 51 30.77 -7.67 5.21
N CYS A 52 30.38 -7.40 3.96
CA CYS A 52 30.02 -6.08 3.48
C CYS A 52 28.49 -5.96 3.50
N TRP A 53 27.94 -5.17 4.43
CA TRP A 53 26.49 -5.00 4.59
C TRP A 53 26.04 -3.65 4.07
N LEU A 54 25.18 -3.65 3.04
CA LEU A 54 24.58 -2.46 2.45
C LEU A 54 23.15 -2.31 2.93
N SER A 55 22.76 -1.08 3.31
CA SER A 55 21.39 -0.74 3.72
C SER A 55 21.04 0.68 3.26
N PRO A 56 19.73 1.05 3.20
CA PRO A 56 19.30 2.38 2.79
C PRO A 56 19.83 3.53 3.65
N SER A 57 20.06 3.32 4.96
CA SER A 57 20.50 4.38 5.87
C SER A 57 21.34 3.87 7.03
N GLU A 58 22.21 4.74 7.58
CA GLU A 58 23.00 4.43 8.80
C GLU A 58 22.12 4.19 10.03
N TYR A 59 20.95 4.80 10.05
CA TYR A 59 19.99 4.65 11.16
C TYR A 59 19.52 3.19 11.28
N ILE A 60 19.25 2.54 10.14
CA ILE A 60 18.87 1.12 10.10
C ILE A 60 19.94 0.25 10.73
N PHE A 61 21.21 0.45 10.38
CA PHE A 61 22.32 -0.31 10.99
C PHE A 61 22.35 -0.17 12.51
N LYS A 62 22.23 1.09 12.99
CA LYS A 62 22.26 1.37 14.43
C LYS A 62 21.14 0.66 15.15
N THR A 63 19.92 0.76 14.64
CA THR A 63 18.75 0.11 15.24
C THR A 63 18.89 -1.42 15.22
N GLN A 64 19.32 -2.00 14.10
CA GLN A 64 19.52 -3.45 13.98
C GLN A 64 20.61 -3.96 14.92
N THR A 65 21.75 -3.24 15.02
CA THR A 65 22.83 -3.60 15.93
C THR A 65 22.47 -3.40 17.39
N GLU A 66 21.70 -2.36 17.74
CA GLU A 66 21.19 -2.16 19.10
C GLU A 66 20.22 -3.28 19.51
N ASN A 67 19.32 -3.69 18.60
CA ASN A 67 18.40 -4.81 18.84
C ASN A 67 19.16 -6.15 18.99
N LEU A 68 20.16 -6.39 18.14
CA LEU A 68 21.03 -7.56 18.28
C LEU A 68 21.76 -7.55 19.62
N LYS A 69 22.32 -6.40 20.02
CA LYS A 69 23.01 -6.24 21.29
C LYS A 69 22.09 -6.44 22.51
N LYS A 70 20.84 -5.97 22.42
CA LYS A 70 19.82 -6.24 23.45
C LYS A 70 19.51 -7.75 23.56
N ALA A 71 19.44 -8.46 22.44
CA ALA A 71 19.10 -9.87 22.39
C ALA A 71 20.25 -10.80 22.79
N THR A 72 21.50 -10.48 22.40
CA THR A 72 22.64 -11.40 22.54
C THR A 72 23.78 -10.87 23.40
N GLY A 73 23.80 -9.58 23.72
CA GLY A 73 24.90 -8.88 24.39
C GLY A 73 26.11 -8.56 23.47
N ILE A 74 26.19 -9.13 22.28
CA ILE A 74 27.35 -9.07 21.39
C ILE A 74 26.92 -8.68 19.97
N VAL A 75 27.78 -7.94 19.29
CA VAL A 75 27.66 -7.66 17.84
C VAL A 75 28.89 -8.25 17.13
N PRO A 76 28.72 -9.04 16.06
CA PRO A 76 29.85 -9.59 15.31
C PRO A 76 30.77 -8.46 14.79
N GLY A 77 32.08 -8.61 15.02
CA GLY A 77 33.09 -7.60 14.64
C GLY A 77 33.56 -7.69 13.20
N ASN A 78 33.12 -8.70 12.46
CA ASN A 78 33.51 -9.00 11.08
C ASN A 78 32.56 -8.37 10.03
N ILE A 79 31.70 -7.40 10.42
CA ILE A 79 30.74 -6.73 9.54
C ILE A 79 31.18 -5.29 9.29
N GLN A 80 31.30 -4.93 8.02
CA GLN A 80 31.50 -3.56 7.55
C GLN A 80 30.18 -3.02 6.99
N PHE A 81 29.65 -1.96 7.59
CA PHE A 81 28.38 -1.36 7.19
C PHE A 81 28.57 -0.18 6.24
N TYR A 82 27.82 -0.18 5.15
CA TYR A 82 27.77 0.90 4.16
C TYR A 82 26.33 1.23 3.82
N THR A 83 26.05 2.51 3.52
CA THR A 83 24.79 2.86 2.88
C THR A 83 24.89 2.73 1.37
N TYR A 84 23.77 2.45 0.68
CA TYR A 84 23.74 2.46 -0.78
C TYR A 84 24.23 3.78 -1.36
N ALA A 85 23.86 4.92 -0.74
CA ALA A 85 24.31 6.24 -1.14
C ALA A 85 25.84 6.42 -1.01
N ARG A 86 26.44 5.89 0.06
CA ARG A 86 27.90 5.93 0.23
C ARG A 86 28.60 5.04 -0.77
N MET A 87 28.06 3.83 -1.01
CA MET A 87 28.63 2.89 -1.99
C MET A 87 28.67 3.48 -3.40
N MET A 88 27.66 4.22 -3.81
CA MET A 88 27.60 4.91 -5.09
C MET A 88 28.71 5.97 -5.26
N LEU A 89 29.13 6.60 -4.16
CA LEU A 89 30.15 7.67 -4.17
C LEU A 89 31.59 7.16 -3.99
N MET A 90 31.76 5.85 -3.75
CA MET A 90 33.09 5.27 -3.56
C MET A 90 33.86 5.15 -4.89
N GLU A 91 35.12 5.57 -4.86
CA GLU A 91 36.03 5.37 -5.96
C GLU A 91 36.52 3.91 -6.03
N LYS A 92 37.00 3.50 -7.20
CA LYS A 92 37.45 2.12 -7.45
C LYS A 92 38.48 1.63 -6.45
N GLU A 93 39.42 2.49 -6.06
CA GLU A 93 40.46 2.19 -5.08
C GLU A 93 39.91 1.94 -3.67
N GLN A 94 38.82 2.61 -3.34
CA GLN A 94 38.13 2.41 -2.05
C GLN A 94 37.33 1.10 -2.06
N LEU A 95 36.63 0.79 -3.15
CA LEU A 95 35.95 -0.49 -3.33
C LEU A 95 36.92 -1.66 -3.24
N GLN A 96 38.12 -1.55 -3.85
CA GLN A 96 39.18 -2.58 -3.82
C GLN A 96 39.67 -2.94 -2.40
N ARG A 97 39.45 -2.10 -1.40
CA ARG A 97 39.89 -2.35 -0.01
C ARG A 97 38.88 -3.11 0.84
N ILE A 98 37.67 -3.36 0.33
CA ILE A 98 36.57 -3.99 1.13
C ILE A 98 36.87 -5.50 1.32
N HIS A 99 37.29 -6.21 0.27
CA HIS A 99 37.56 -7.67 0.25
C HIS A 99 36.51 -8.53 0.95
N PRO A 100 35.20 -8.44 0.54
CA PRO A 100 34.13 -9.18 1.20
C PRO A 100 34.13 -10.64 0.79
N ASP A 101 33.91 -11.54 1.75
CA ASP A 101 33.54 -12.94 1.49
C ASP A 101 32.01 -13.04 1.29
N TYR A 102 31.24 -12.16 2.00
CA TYR A 102 29.82 -12.06 1.91
C TYR A 102 29.38 -10.62 1.67
N ILE A 103 28.39 -10.43 0.79
CA ILE A 103 27.72 -9.16 0.54
C ILE A 103 26.26 -9.30 0.98
N ILE A 104 25.83 -8.46 1.94
CA ILE A 104 24.44 -8.41 2.41
C ILE A 104 23.77 -7.20 1.80
N LEU A 105 22.67 -7.42 1.06
CA LEU A 105 21.84 -6.36 0.47
C LEU A 105 20.51 -6.25 1.25
N ASP A 106 20.47 -5.34 2.23
CA ASP A 106 19.27 -5.10 3.04
C ASP A 106 18.31 -4.14 2.35
N GLU A 107 17.01 -4.49 2.30
CA GLU A 107 15.96 -3.84 1.51
C GLU A 107 16.36 -3.71 0.02
N PHE A 108 16.80 -4.83 -0.56
CA PHE A 108 17.38 -4.88 -1.92
C PHE A 108 16.42 -4.44 -3.03
N HIS A 109 15.10 -4.43 -2.80
CA HIS A 109 14.15 -3.84 -3.75
C HIS A 109 14.48 -2.39 -4.11
N ARG A 110 15.26 -1.69 -3.30
CA ARG A 110 15.72 -0.32 -3.52
C ARG A 110 16.92 -0.20 -4.44
N CYS A 111 17.66 -1.28 -4.63
CA CYS A 111 18.87 -1.28 -5.48
C CYS A 111 18.57 -0.94 -6.95
N GLY A 112 17.32 -1.13 -7.41
CA GLY A 112 16.87 -0.78 -8.76
C GLY A 112 16.79 0.72 -9.08
N ALA A 113 16.98 1.62 -8.10
CA ALA A 113 17.09 3.05 -8.39
C ALA A 113 18.30 3.31 -9.27
N SER A 114 18.14 3.99 -10.41
CA SER A 114 19.16 4.21 -11.42
C SER A 114 20.49 4.75 -10.88
N LYS A 115 20.43 5.49 -9.76
CA LYS A 115 21.62 6.01 -9.08
C LYS A 115 22.28 4.97 -8.15
N TRP A 116 21.51 4.12 -7.46
CA TRP A 116 22.05 3.15 -6.49
C TRP A 116 22.54 1.86 -7.16
N SER A 117 21.92 1.47 -8.28
CA SER A 117 22.31 0.26 -9.02
C SER A 117 23.76 0.28 -9.44
N ASN A 118 24.30 1.41 -9.89
CA ASN A 118 25.67 1.52 -10.36
C ASN A 118 26.70 1.15 -9.27
N GLY A 119 26.51 1.59 -8.02
CA GLY A 119 27.40 1.27 -6.91
C GLY A 119 27.31 -0.20 -6.49
N VAL A 120 26.12 -0.77 -6.48
CA VAL A 120 25.88 -2.19 -6.16
C VAL A 120 26.48 -3.08 -7.26
N VAL A 121 26.20 -2.79 -8.53
CA VAL A 121 26.74 -3.54 -9.67
C VAL A 121 28.27 -3.49 -9.68
N ALA A 122 28.88 -2.31 -9.48
CA ALA A 122 30.32 -2.17 -9.40
C ALA A 122 30.96 -3.02 -8.28
N LEU A 123 30.28 -3.13 -7.11
CA LEU A 123 30.73 -3.98 -6.02
C LEU A 123 30.63 -5.47 -6.39
N LEU A 124 29.48 -5.88 -6.95
CA LEU A 124 29.25 -7.28 -7.35
C LEU A 124 30.22 -7.73 -8.48
N ASP A 125 30.43 -6.86 -9.46
CA ASP A 125 31.40 -7.12 -10.57
C ASP A 125 32.84 -7.22 -10.07
N MET A 126 33.20 -6.43 -9.04
CA MET A 126 34.54 -6.45 -8.45
C MET A 126 34.79 -7.73 -7.64
N TYR A 127 33.74 -8.26 -7.01
CA TYR A 127 33.85 -9.43 -6.13
C TYR A 127 32.89 -10.57 -6.56
N PRO A 128 33.06 -11.12 -7.77
CA PRO A 128 32.13 -12.11 -8.33
C PRO A 128 32.13 -13.47 -7.58
N LYS A 129 33.11 -13.67 -6.67
CA LYS A 129 33.18 -14.87 -5.82
C LYS A 129 32.56 -14.68 -4.43
N ALA A 130 32.25 -13.44 -4.04
CA ALA A 130 31.61 -13.18 -2.78
C ALA A 130 30.16 -13.73 -2.81
N ALA A 131 29.76 -14.40 -1.73
CA ALA A 131 28.39 -14.87 -1.60
C ALA A 131 27.44 -13.69 -1.32
N VAL A 132 26.30 -13.62 -2.00
CA VAL A 132 25.36 -12.49 -1.92
C VAL A 132 24.05 -12.91 -1.26
N LEU A 133 23.74 -12.34 -0.09
CA LEU A 133 22.47 -12.53 0.61
C LEU A 133 21.63 -11.27 0.53
N GLY A 134 20.43 -11.37 -0.04
CA GLY A 134 19.43 -10.31 -0.09
C GLY A 134 18.36 -10.47 0.96
N LEU A 135 17.98 -9.37 1.62
CA LEU A 135 16.89 -9.30 2.58
C LEU A 135 15.92 -8.21 2.17
N THR A 136 14.62 -8.51 2.09
CA THR A 136 13.61 -7.49 1.76
C THR A 136 12.22 -7.89 2.24
N ALA A 137 11.31 -6.92 2.32
CA ALA A 137 9.90 -7.19 2.53
C ALA A 137 9.15 -7.43 1.21
N THR A 138 9.71 -7.05 0.07
CA THR A 138 9.18 -7.25 -1.27
C THR A 138 10.31 -7.31 -2.29
N ASN A 139 10.19 -8.17 -3.29
CA ASN A 139 11.12 -8.22 -4.44
C ASN A 139 10.71 -7.25 -5.56
N ILE A 140 9.45 -6.79 -5.57
CA ILE A 140 8.91 -5.94 -6.64
C ILE A 140 9.19 -4.47 -6.36
N ARG A 141 9.78 -3.80 -7.34
CA ARG A 141 9.97 -2.36 -7.36
C ARG A 141 8.86 -1.68 -8.19
N TYR A 142 7.94 -0.99 -7.52
CA TYR A 142 6.78 -0.38 -8.17
C TYR A 142 7.06 0.90 -8.94
N LEU A 143 8.10 1.64 -8.55
CA LEU A 143 8.41 2.96 -9.14
C LEU A 143 8.92 2.87 -10.59
N ASP A 144 9.43 1.70 -11.03
CA ASP A 144 10.04 1.47 -12.31
C ASP A 144 9.40 0.27 -13.03
N HIS A 145 8.14 0.39 -13.44
CA HIS A 145 7.41 -0.63 -14.22
C HIS A 145 7.35 -2.02 -13.58
N GLN A 146 7.26 -2.12 -12.25
CA GLN A 146 7.14 -3.38 -11.50
C GLN A 146 8.32 -4.36 -11.74
N ARG A 147 9.55 -3.86 -11.74
CA ARG A 147 10.76 -4.68 -11.87
C ARG A 147 10.89 -5.66 -10.73
N ASP A 148 11.18 -6.92 -11.05
CA ASP A 148 11.52 -7.93 -10.04
C ASP A 148 13.03 -7.88 -9.72
N MET A 149 13.34 -7.38 -8.53
CA MET A 149 14.73 -7.23 -8.08
C MET A 149 15.35 -8.55 -7.64
N ALA A 150 14.56 -9.59 -7.37
CA ALA A 150 15.09 -10.91 -7.09
C ALA A 150 15.61 -11.58 -8.39
N ASP A 151 14.90 -11.41 -9.50
CA ASP A 151 15.37 -11.87 -10.79
C ASP A 151 16.64 -11.13 -11.22
N GLU A 152 16.67 -9.79 -11.08
CA GLU A 152 17.77 -8.96 -11.56
C GLU A 152 19.08 -9.12 -10.77
N LEU A 153 19.02 -9.25 -9.44
CA LEU A 153 20.21 -9.29 -8.58
C LEU A 153 20.59 -10.70 -8.17
N PHE A 154 19.62 -11.60 -8.07
CA PHE A 154 19.79 -12.92 -7.52
C PHE A 154 19.50 -14.06 -8.52
N ASP A 155 19.26 -13.73 -9.80
CA ASP A 155 18.93 -14.70 -10.86
C ASP A 155 17.72 -15.59 -10.46
N GLY A 156 16.75 -15.02 -9.73
CA GLY A 156 15.58 -15.75 -9.21
C GLY A 156 15.87 -16.68 -8.02
N CYS A 157 17.09 -16.66 -7.43
CA CYS A 157 17.47 -17.49 -6.29
C CYS A 157 16.78 -17.02 -5.00
N ILE A 158 15.49 -17.30 -4.85
CA ILE A 158 14.70 -17.02 -3.64
C ILE A 158 14.79 -18.22 -2.71
N ALA A 159 15.53 -18.07 -1.61
CA ALA A 159 15.72 -19.13 -0.62
C ALA A 159 14.48 -19.36 0.24
N HIS A 160 13.82 -18.28 0.64
CA HIS A 160 12.60 -18.35 1.43
C HIS A 160 11.74 -17.09 1.21
N GLN A 161 10.45 -17.33 1.11
CA GLN A 161 9.46 -16.26 0.97
C GLN A 161 8.32 -16.49 1.96
N MET A 162 7.87 -15.41 2.61
CA MET A 162 6.75 -15.40 3.55
C MET A 162 5.84 -14.22 3.21
N THR A 163 4.54 -14.45 3.14
CA THR A 163 3.55 -13.37 2.96
C THR A 163 3.21 -12.71 4.30
N LEU A 164 2.53 -11.55 4.26
CA LEU A 164 2.07 -10.90 5.48
C LEU A 164 1.01 -11.77 6.19
N GLY A 165 0.11 -12.39 5.42
CA GLY A 165 -0.89 -13.32 5.94
C GLY A 165 -0.25 -14.54 6.62
N GLU A 166 0.78 -15.12 6.02
CA GLU A 166 1.54 -16.22 6.61
C GLU A 166 2.22 -15.82 7.92
N ALA A 167 2.87 -14.64 7.95
CA ALA A 167 3.52 -14.16 9.16
C ALA A 167 2.53 -13.95 10.32
N VAL A 168 1.28 -13.58 10.04
CA VAL A 168 0.23 -13.50 11.05
C VAL A 168 -0.24 -14.91 11.43
N VAL A 169 -0.52 -15.78 10.48
CA VAL A 169 -1.02 -17.15 10.74
C VAL A 169 -0.05 -17.93 11.61
N CYS A 170 1.25 -17.90 11.32
CA CYS A 170 2.26 -18.64 12.11
C CYS A 170 2.70 -17.90 13.39
N GLY A 171 2.13 -16.74 13.69
CA GLY A 171 2.44 -15.98 14.91
C GLY A 171 3.80 -15.25 14.89
N ALA A 172 4.47 -15.17 13.73
CA ALA A 172 5.65 -14.32 13.54
C ALA A 172 5.32 -12.83 13.70
N LEU A 173 4.08 -12.47 13.38
CA LEU A 173 3.48 -11.17 13.65
C LEU A 173 2.15 -11.35 14.39
N PRO A 174 1.76 -10.42 15.28
CA PRO A 174 0.49 -10.50 16.00
C PRO A 174 -0.69 -10.26 15.06
N ALA A 175 -1.83 -10.85 15.36
CA ALA A 175 -3.08 -10.57 14.68
C ALA A 175 -3.59 -9.16 15.07
N PRO A 176 -3.86 -8.25 14.11
CA PRO A 176 -4.29 -6.90 14.42
C PRO A 176 -5.78 -6.83 14.80
N LYS A 177 -6.15 -5.74 15.47
CA LYS A 177 -7.53 -5.23 15.47
C LYS A 177 -7.64 -4.24 14.31
N TYR A 178 -8.51 -4.52 13.34
CA TYR A 178 -8.65 -3.71 12.14
C TYR A 178 -9.98 -2.93 12.18
N VAL A 179 -9.90 -1.61 12.12
CA VAL A 179 -11.05 -0.70 12.17
C VAL A 179 -11.15 0.04 10.84
N VAL A 180 -12.18 -0.24 10.07
CA VAL A 180 -12.46 0.47 8.81
C VAL A 180 -13.49 1.55 9.08
N SER A 181 -13.19 2.77 8.69
CA SER A 181 -14.13 3.89 8.78
C SER A 181 -13.93 4.90 7.63
N LEU A 182 -14.90 5.77 7.45
CA LEU A 182 -14.93 6.78 6.41
C LEU A 182 -14.88 8.17 7.05
N PHE A 183 -13.81 8.93 6.82
CA PHE A 183 -13.69 10.26 7.40
C PHE A 183 -14.20 11.39 6.49
N SER A 184 -14.41 11.11 5.20
CA SER A 184 -15.01 12.05 4.25
C SER A 184 -15.80 11.29 3.18
N TYR A 185 -17.03 11.71 2.97
CA TYR A 185 -17.95 11.10 2.01
C TYR A 185 -18.62 12.13 1.09
N GLN A 186 -18.40 13.41 1.36
CA GLN A 186 -19.10 14.50 0.64
C GLN A 186 -18.81 14.46 -0.86
N LYS A 187 -17.57 14.22 -1.25
CA LYS A 187 -17.17 14.14 -2.66
C LYS A 187 -17.81 12.96 -3.37
N ASP A 188 -17.88 11.80 -2.71
CA ASP A 188 -18.54 10.62 -3.26
C ASP A 188 -20.05 10.85 -3.38
N LEU A 189 -20.68 11.36 -2.34
CA LEU A 189 -22.09 11.70 -2.35
C LEU A 189 -22.45 12.69 -3.46
N GLU A 190 -21.61 13.72 -3.69
CA GLU A 190 -21.78 14.67 -4.78
C GLU A 190 -21.58 14.00 -6.15
N ARG A 191 -20.57 13.13 -6.29
CA ARG A 191 -20.30 12.36 -7.50
C ARG A 191 -21.51 11.51 -7.88
N TYR A 192 -22.01 10.71 -6.94
CA TYR A 192 -23.18 9.86 -7.17
C TYR A 192 -24.46 10.66 -7.37
N THR A 193 -24.67 11.76 -6.66
CA THR A 193 -25.81 12.65 -6.88
C THR A 193 -25.82 13.19 -8.31
N ARG A 194 -24.67 13.59 -8.84
CA ARG A 194 -24.55 14.04 -10.23
C ARG A 194 -24.85 12.91 -11.24
N ARG A 195 -24.29 11.71 -11.01
CA ARG A 195 -24.50 10.54 -11.87
C ARG A 195 -25.97 10.13 -11.92
N VAL A 196 -26.63 10.05 -10.77
CA VAL A 196 -28.06 9.72 -10.67
C VAL A 196 -28.93 10.73 -11.42
N ARG A 197 -28.69 12.03 -11.25
CA ARG A 197 -29.41 13.08 -11.99
C ARG A 197 -29.21 12.98 -13.50
N GLN A 198 -28.03 12.53 -13.95
CA GLN A 198 -27.71 12.38 -15.38
C GLN A 198 -28.33 11.13 -15.99
N ALA A 199 -28.59 10.08 -15.21
CA ALA A 199 -29.17 8.84 -15.69
C ALA A 199 -30.63 9.03 -16.21
N GLY A 200 -31.42 9.88 -15.55
CA GLY A 200 -32.81 10.16 -15.95
C GLY A 200 -33.79 8.99 -15.76
N GLY A 201 -35.07 9.26 -15.96
CA GLY A 201 -36.14 8.26 -15.99
C GLY A 201 -36.24 7.38 -14.73
N ALA A 202 -36.54 6.10 -14.92
CA ALA A 202 -36.72 5.13 -13.83
C ALA A 202 -35.43 4.92 -13.01
N VAL A 203 -34.27 4.98 -13.64
CA VAL A 203 -32.97 4.82 -12.99
C VAL A 203 -32.71 5.96 -12.01
N GLN A 204 -33.06 7.18 -12.37
CA GLN A 204 -32.96 8.34 -11.47
C GLN A 204 -33.82 8.13 -10.23
N LEU A 205 -35.08 7.67 -10.38
CA LEU A 205 -36.00 7.43 -9.27
C LEU A 205 -35.47 6.37 -8.28
N VAL A 206 -34.89 5.30 -8.79
CA VAL A 206 -34.28 4.25 -7.96
C VAL A 206 -33.01 4.78 -7.31
N GLY A 207 -32.13 5.45 -8.06
CA GLY A 207 -30.92 6.05 -7.55
C GLY A 207 -31.16 7.11 -6.47
N GLU A 208 -32.18 7.95 -6.62
CA GLU A 208 -32.60 8.94 -5.59
C GLU A 208 -32.98 8.28 -4.27
N LYS A 209 -33.71 7.14 -4.32
CA LYS A 209 -34.03 6.38 -3.10
C LYS A 209 -32.80 5.90 -2.36
N TYR A 210 -31.81 5.35 -3.08
CA TYR A 210 -30.54 4.92 -2.48
C TYR A 210 -29.75 6.11 -1.95
N LEU A 211 -29.70 7.23 -2.67
CA LEU A 211 -29.05 8.46 -2.19
C LEU A 211 -29.70 9.00 -0.91
N ASP A 212 -31.03 8.98 -0.81
CA ASP A 212 -31.72 9.44 0.40
C ASP A 212 -31.49 8.50 1.59
N GLN A 213 -31.46 7.19 1.36
CA GLN A 213 -31.10 6.22 2.40
C GLN A 213 -29.66 6.44 2.86
N LEU A 214 -28.73 6.64 1.90
CA LEU A 214 -27.33 6.90 2.18
C LEU A 214 -27.15 8.19 3.00
N ARG A 215 -27.80 9.29 2.62
CA ARG A 215 -27.76 10.56 3.37
C ARG A 215 -28.22 10.37 4.81
N ARG A 216 -29.38 9.74 5.01
CA ARG A 216 -29.92 9.48 6.36
C ARG A 216 -29.03 8.62 7.22
N LYS A 217 -28.32 7.63 6.63
CA LYS A 217 -27.36 6.81 7.35
C LYS A 217 -26.10 7.59 7.67
N LEU A 218 -25.55 8.35 6.70
CA LEU A 218 -24.36 9.17 6.89
C LEU A 218 -24.57 10.32 7.90
N GLU A 219 -25.78 10.88 7.99
CA GLU A 219 -26.16 11.86 9.02
C GLU A 219 -26.18 11.24 10.43
N LYS A 220 -26.44 9.93 10.54
CA LYS A 220 -26.41 9.18 11.79
C LYS A 220 -25.05 8.55 12.08
N ALA A 221 -24.10 8.63 11.12
CA ALA A 221 -22.79 8.08 11.30
C ALA A 221 -22.08 8.70 12.50
N GLN A 222 -21.43 7.86 13.29
CA GLN A 222 -20.58 8.35 14.38
C GLN A 222 -19.43 9.16 13.79
N GLY A 223 -19.17 10.34 14.35
CA GLY A 223 -17.99 11.13 13.98
C GLY A 223 -16.70 10.39 14.29
N MET A 224 -15.61 10.83 13.67
CA MET A 224 -14.28 10.22 13.87
C MET A 224 -13.85 10.19 15.34
N GLU A 225 -14.25 11.18 16.13
CA GLU A 225 -14.04 11.23 17.59
C GLU A 225 -14.59 9.99 18.29
N ASN A 226 -15.81 9.57 17.95
CA ASN A 226 -16.43 8.38 18.52
C ASN A 226 -15.72 7.08 18.08
N VAL A 227 -15.27 7.01 16.82
CA VAL A 227 -14.52 5.87 16.30
C VAL A 227 -13.20 5.69 17.06
N PHE A 228 -12.44 6.77 17.25
CA PHE A 228 -11.21 6.72 18.02
C PHE A 228 -11.47 6.41 19.50
N GLU A 229 -12.43 7.08 20.13
CA GLU A 229 -12.76 6.86 21.54
C GLU A 229 -13.19 5.42 21.82
N LYS A 230 -13.96 4.80 20.94
CA LYS A 230 -14.46 3.43 21.08
C LYS A 230 -13.42 2.36 20.80
N HIS A 231 -12.51 2.61 19.85
CA HIS A 231 -11.64 1.56 19.32
C HIS A 231 -10.16 1.71 19.64
N MET A 232 -9.71 2.86 20.13
CA MET A 232 -8.33 3.09 20.54
C MET A 232 -8.07 2.45 21.92
N PRO A 233 -7.27 1.37 21.99
CA PRO A 233 -7.14 0.59 23.23
C PRO A 233 -6.27 1.31 24.28
N ASN A 234 -5.26 2.05 23.84
CA ASN A 234 -4.34 2.77 24.70
C ASN A 234 -4.46 4.28 24.44
N ARG A 235 -5.08 4.99 25.40
CA ARG A 235 -5.26 6.45 25.32
C ARG A 235 -3.98 7.24 25.52
N GLN A 236 -2.92 6.59 26.02
CA GLN A 236 -1.57 7.16 26.20
C GLN A 236 -0.57 6.52 25.22
N GLY A 237 -1.08 5.84 24.20
CA GLY A 237 -0.30 5.06 23.26
C GLY A 237 0.44 5.89 22.21
N LYS A 238 1.25 5.18 21.42
CA LYS A 238 2.01 5.71 20.28
C LYS A 238 1.38 5.22 18.99
N TYR A 239 0.99 6.15 18.12
CA TYR A 239 0.37 5.84 16.83
C TYR A 239 1.10 6.53 15.69
N LEU A 240 1.33 5.78 14.60
CA LEU A 240 1.79 6.36 13.34
C LEU A 240 0.59 6.83 12.52
N VAL A 241 0.66 8.02 11.97
CA VAL A 241 -0.40 8.61 11.14
C VAL A 241 0.14 8.84 9.73
N PHE A 242 -0.35 8.08 8.77
CA PHE A 242 0.10 8.16 7.38
C PHE A 242 -0.75 9.15 6.58
N CYS A 243 -0.09 10.13 5.97
CA CYS A 243 -0.70 11.13 5.09
C CYS A 243 -0.13 11.04 3.67
N SER A 244 -0.86 11.55 2.67
CA SER A 244 -0.45 11.47 1.27
C SER A 244 0.54 12.56 0.84
N CYS A 245 0.43 13.76 1.42
CA CYS A 245 1.27 14.92 1.14
C CYS A 245 1.23 15.90 2.33
N VAL A 246 2.02 16.95 2.27
CA VAL A 246 2.13 17.97 3.34
C VAL A 246 0.80 18.68 3.53
N GLU A 247 0.13 19.10 2.47
CA GLU A 247 -1.17 19.77 2.53
C GLU A 247 -2.22 18.90 3.19
N HIS A 248 -2.20 17.59 2.88
CA HIS A 248 -3.10 16.63 3.51
C HIS A 248 -2.78 16.45 5.00
N MET A 249 -1.50 16.40 5.37
CA MET A 249 -1.06 16.35 6.76
C MET A 249 -1.57 17.56 7.55
N GLU A 250 -1.41 18.78 7.03
CA GLU A 250 -1.89 20.00 7.69
C GLU A 250 -3.43 19.97 7.86
N MET A 251 -4.17 19.55 6.83
CA MET A 251 -5.63 19.36 6.94
C MET A 251 -6.03 18.37 8.03
N MET A 252 -5.26 17.30 8.23
CA MET A 252 -5.54 16.31 9.28
C MET A 252 -5.16 16.86 10.65
N LEU A 253 -4.06 17.59 10.76
CA LEU A 253 -3.61 18.25 12.00
C LEU A 253 -4.67 19.22 12.54
N ASP A 254 -5.33 19.98 11.69
CA ASP A 254 -6.43 20.88 12.06
C ASP A 254 -7.62 20.16 12.70
N LYS A 255 -7.78 18.85 12.41
CA LYS A 255 -8.86 18.01 12.95
C LYS A 255 -8.51 17.32 14.27
N VAL A 256 -7.22 17.18 14.58
CA VAL A 256 -6.74 16.48 15.78
C VAL A 256 -7.43 16.94 17.06
N PRO A 257 -7.61 18.26 17.34
CA PRO A 257 -8.26 18.71 18.57
C PRO A 257 -9.71 18.24 18.70
N ALA A 258 -10.43 18.13 17.59
CA ALA A 258 -11.80 17.63 17.58
C ALA A 258 -11.86 16.10 17.71
N TRP A 259 -11.05 15.38 16.91
CA TRP A 259 -11.10 13.94 16.82
C TRP A 259 -10.62 13.20 18.07
N PHE A 260 -9.68 13.79 18.81
CA PHE A 260 -9.09 13.15 20.00
C PHE A 260 -9.50 13.80 21.33
N SER A 261 -10.45 14.75 21.32
CA SER A 261 -10.90 15.47 22.51
C SER A 261 -11.39 14.57 23.64
N GLY A 262 -12.06 13.44 23.32
CA GLY A 262 -12.54 12.45 24.28
C GLY A 262 -11.43 11.52 24.80
N ILE A 263 -10.25 11.52 24.18
CA ILE A 263 -9.10 10.67 24.53
C ILE A 263 -8.05 11.50 25.28
N ASP A 264 -7.55 12.53 24.63
CA ASP A 264 -6.58 13.46 25.17
C ASP A 264 -6.81 14.87 24.59
N LYS A 265 -6.96 15.86 25.47
CA LYS A 265 -7.20 17.26 25.06
C LYS A 265 -5.96 17.95 24.49
N ALA A 266 -4.78 17.40 24.73
CA ALA A 266 -3.50 17.95 24.31
C ALA A 266 -2.53 16.82 23.86
N PRO A 267 -2.87 16.08 22.80
CA PRO A 267 -2.01 15.01 22.31
C PRO A 267 -0.66 15.59 21.83
N HIS A 268 0.42 14.83 22.04
CA HIS A 268 1.71 15.19 21.53
C HIS A 268 1.79 14.85 20.06
N ILE A 269 2.15 15.82 19.23
CA ILE A 269 2.19 15.73 17.78
C ILE A 269 3.63 15.85 17.30
N TYR A 270 4.05 14.90 16.46
CA TYR A 270 5.35 14.84 15.82
C TYR A 270 5.17 14.74 14.31
N ARG A 271 6.10 15.31 13.52
CA ARG A 271 6.00 15.40 12.06
C ARG A 271 7.28 14.91 11.39
N VAL A 272 7.16 13.91 10.53
CA VAL A 272 8.30 13.31 9.82
C VAL A 272 8.02 13.23 8.33
N TYR A 273 8.71 14.07 7.54
CA TYR A 273 8.64 14.08 6.07
C TYR A 273 9.93 14.65 5.47
N ALA A 274 10.17 14.44 4.18
CA ALA A 274 11.46 14.67 3.53
C ALA A 274 11.96 16.12 3.65
N GLU A 275 11.05 17.10 3.49
CA GLU A 275 11.36 18.52 3.49
C GLU A 275 11.50 19.12 4.90
N ASN A 276 11.13 18.38 5.94
CA ASN A 276 11.23 18.84 7.32
C ASN A 276 12.62 18.56 7.89
N SER A 277 13.45 19.59 8.05
CA SER A 277 14.79 19.49 8.63
C SER A 277 14.79 18.99 10.09
N ALA A 278 13.68 19.17 10.82
CA ALA A 278 13.50 18.71 12.20
C ALA A 278 13.07 17.24 12.31
N SER A 279 12.73 16.56 11.19
CA SER A 279 12.19 15.19 11.18
C SER A 279 12.97 14.21 12.04
N ARG A 280 14.31 14.27 12.00
CA ARG A 280 15.18 13.38 12.80
C ARG A 280 15.06 13.64 14.30
N THR A 281 14.89 14.89 14.69
CA THR A 281 14.76 15.30 16.09
C THR A 281 13.37 14.96 16.62
N GLU A 282 12.33 15.26 15.87
CA GLU A 282 10.95 14.94 16.22
C GLU A 282 10.72 13.44 16.32
N TYR A 283 11.31 12.68 15.41
CA TYR A 283 11.27 11.21 15.49
C TYR A 283 11.90 10.66 16.77
N LYS A 284 13.08 11.18 17.17
CA LYS A 284 13.73 10.78 18.43
C LYS A 284 12.93 11.19 19.66
N GLN A 285 12.29 12.36 19.63
CA GLN A 285 11.41 12.82 20.69
C GLN A 285 10.21 11.90 20.84
N PHE A 286 9.55 11.53 19.71
CA PHE A 286 8.46 10.57 19.69
C PHE A 286 8.85 9.22 20.30
N GLN A 287 10.02 8.67 19.90
CA GLN A 287 10.49 7.40 20.45
C GLN A 287 10.67 7.45 21.97
N ARG A 288 11.17 8.56 22.51
CA ARG A 288 11.51 8.75 23.93
C ARG A 288 10.37 9.30 24.76
N ASP A 289 9.25 9.63 24.14
CA ASP A 289 8.13 10.21 24.85
C ASP A 289 7.36 9.12 25.63
N ASP A 290 7.59 9.10 26.95
CA ASP A 290 6.92 8.23 27.91
C ASP A 290 5.87 8.97 28.75
N SER A 291 5.44 10.15 28.29
CA SER A 291 4.41 10.95 28.96
C SER A 291 3.05 10.26 28.98
N ALA A 292 2.15 10.77 29.83
CA ALA A 292 0.77 10.29 29.90
C ALA A 292 -0.14 10.82 28.78
N HIS A 293 0.41 11.46 27.76
CA HIS A 293 -0.31 11.98 26.62
C HIS A 293 -0.41 10.95 25.50
N LEU A 294 -1.41 11.08 24.63
CA LEU A 294 -1.49 10.41 23.35
C LEU A 294 -0.38 10.93 22.42
N LYS A 295 0.40 10.06 21.79
CA LYS A 295 1.48 10.42 20.88
C LYS A 295 1.10 10.07 19.44
N LEU A 296 1.08 11.08 18.59
CA LEU A 296 0.75 10.95 17.17
C LEU A 296 1.96 11.38 16.33
N LEU A 297 2.53 10.43 15.57
CA LEU A 297 3.61 10.73 14.61
C LEU A 297 3.03 10.78 13.20
N PHE A 298 2.85 11.99 12.70
CA PHE A 298 2.42 12.22 11.32
C PHE A 298 3.58 12.03 10.35
N CYS A 299 3.37 11.23 9.31
CA CYS A 299 4.42 10.92 8.34
C CYS A 299 3.92 10.85 6.90
N ILE A 300 4.83 11.21 5.98
CA ILE A 300 4.65 11.11 4.54
C ILE A 300 5.85 10.33 4.01
N ASP A 301 5.62 9.19 3.37
CA ASP A 301 6.58 8.30 2.70
C ASP A 301 7.90 7.94 3.42
N MET A 302 8.44 8.79 4.30
CA MET A 302 9.72 8.57 4.98
C MET A 302 9.77 7.31 5.85
N LEU A 303 8.65 6.93 6.45
CA LEU A 303 8.57 5.72 7.26
C LEU A 303 8.44 4.43 6.42
N ASN A 304 8.28 4.55 5.10
CA ASN A 304 8.42 3.40 4.21
C ASN A 304 9.88 2.90 4.17
N GLU A 305 10.82 3.60 4.78
CA GLU A 305 12.27 3.48 4.64
C GLU A 305 13.00 2.87 5.85
N GLY A 306 12.48 1.80 6.43
CA GLY A 306 13.25 1.03 7.42
C GLY A 306 13.39 1.67 8.81
N ILE A 307 12.63 2.70 9.13
CA ILE A 307 12.55 3.27 10.48
C ILE A 307 11.73 2.31 11.35
N HIS A 308 12.34 1.72 12.36
CA HIS A 308 11.67 0.86 13.32
C HIS A 308 11.25 1.69 14.53
N VAL A 309 9.98 1.66 14.85
CA VAL A 309 9.44 2.26 16.08
C VAL A 309 9.06 1.13 17.01
N ASP A 310 9.66 1.08 18.20
CA ASP A 310 9.27 0.15 19.26
C ASP A 310 8.01 0.66 19.96
N ASP A 311 7.23 -0.26 20.54
CA ASP A 311 6.06 0.05 21.39
C ASP A 311 4.96 0.88 20.70
N LEU A 312 4.66 0.57 19.44
CA LEU A 312 3.49 1.14 18.76
C LEU A 312 2.20 0.43 19.19
N ASP A 313 1.19 1.19 19.49
CA ASP A 313 -0.17 0.68 19.77
C ASP A 313 -1.00 0.56 18.49
N GLY A 314 -0.61 1.23 17.41
CA GLY A 314 -1.29 1.10 16.14
C GLY A 314 -0.85 2.09 15.06
N VAL A 315 -1.58 2.02 13.95
CA VAL A 315 -1.42 2.95 12.81
C VAL A 315 -2.78 3.54 12.42
N ILE A 316 -2.73 4.76 11.91
CA ILE A 316 -3.88 5.47 11.35
C ILE A 316 -3.55 5.80 9.90
N LEU A 317 -4.30 5.22 8.98
CA LEU A 317 -4.12 5.38 7.54
C LEU A 317 -5.16 6.39 7.03
N PHE A 318 -4.74 7.61 6.72
CA PHE A 318 -5.60 8.64 6.11
C PHE A 318 -5.45 8.72 4.60
N ARG A 319 -4.52 7.98 4.01
CA ARG A 319 -4.31 8.03 2.57
C ARG A 319 -4.89 6.78 1.89
N PRO A 320 -5.55 6.94 0.74
CA PRO A 320 -5.81 5.81 -0.13
C PRO A 320 -4.46 5.27 -0.61
N THR A 321 -4.09 4.07 -0.20
CA THR A 321 -2.85 3.46 -0.66
C THR A 321 -3.16 2.69 -1.94
N GLU A 322 -2.84 3.26 -3.10
CA GLU A 322 -3.04 2.62 -4.40
C GLU A 322 -2.14 1.40 -4.59
N SER A 323 -1.01 1.34 -3.88
CA SER A 323 -0.06 0.24 -3.94
C SER A 323 -0.29 -0.76 -2.80
N PRO A 324 -0.65 -2.03 -3.08
CA PRO A 324 -0.80 -3.08 -2.07
C PRO A 324 0.48 -3.30 -1.24
N ILE A 325 1.65 -3.00 -1.81
CA ILE A 325 2.93 -3.16 -1.13
C ILE A 325 3.17 -2.07 -0.09
N ILE A 326 2.93 -0.80 -0.45
CA ILE A 326 3.05 0.29 0.52
C ILE A 326 2.09 0.05 1.68
N TYR A 327 0.87 -0.39 1.39
CA TYR A 327 -0.12 -0.79 2.38
C TYR A 327 0.40 -1.89 3.31
N LYS A 328 0.94 -2.99 2.76
CA LYS A 328 1.52 -4.08 3.54
C LYS A 328 2.72 -3.64 4.37
N GLN A 329 3.55 -2.73 3.87
CA GLN A 329 4.66 -2.15 4.63
C GLN A 329 4.18 -1.28 5.79
N GLN A 330 3.13 -0.48 5.61
CA GLN A 330 2.56 0.37 6.66
C GLN A 330 1.91 -0.49 7.75
N ILE A 331 1.14 -1.51 7.38
CA ILE A 331 0.56 -2.48 8.32
C ILE A 331 1.65 -3.28 9.01
N GLY A 332 2.63 -3.79 8.27
CA GLY A 332 3.75 -4.55 8.82
C GLY A 332 4.49 -3.81 9.94
N ARG A 333 4.54 -2.48 9.89
CA ARG A 333 5.11 -1.66 10.97
C ARG A 333 4.27 -1.67 12.23
N ALA A 334 2.94 -1.61 12.09
CA ALA A 334 2.05 -1.75 13.24
C ALA A 334 2.20 -3.13 13.89
N LEU A 335 2.27 -4.16 13.06
CA LEU A 335 2.38 -5.55 13.53
C LEU A 335 3.76 -5.85 14.15
N SER A 336 4.82 -5.21 13.65
CA SER A 336 6.18 -5.44 14.13
C SER A 336 6.50 -4.83 15.48
N ALA A 337 5.73 -3.86 15.91
CA ALA A 337 5.93 -3.11 17.14
C ALA A 337 5.13 -3.72 18.28
N SER A 338 5.31 -5.01 18.56
CA SER A 338 4.52 -5.74 19.54
C SER A 338 4.61 -5.12 20.94
N GLY A 339 3.61 -4.30 21.25
CA GLY A 339 3.28 -3.89 22.61
C GLY A 339 2.54 -5.01 23.36
N LYS A 340 2.04 -4.70 24.56
CA LYS A 340 1.27 -5.64 25.40
C LYS A 340 -0.11 -6.02 24.81
N HIS A 341 -0.56 -5.33 23.77
CA HIS A 341 -1.89 -5.49 23.16
C HIS A 341 -1.77 -5.69 21.64
N PRO A 342 -2.74 -6.40 21.01
CA PRO A 342 -2.82 -6.45 19.56
C PRO A 342 -2.84 -5.04 18.98
N PRO A 343 -2.00 -4.74 17.97
CA PRO A 343 -1.95 -3.41 17.37
C PRO A 343 -3.26 -3.08 16.67
N VAL A 344 -3.69 -1.82 16.73
CA VAL A 344 -4.90 -1.36 16.04
C VAL A 344 -4.52 -0.70 14.73
N ILE A 345 -5.18 -1.11 13.66
CA ILE A 345 -5.09 -0.48 12.35
C ILE A 345 -6.39 0.29 12.12
N PHE A 346 -6.31 1.61 12.10
CA PHE A 346 -7.40 2.46 11.65
C PHE A 346 -7.21 2.74 10.15
N ASP A 347 -8.04 2.10 9.33
CA ASP A 347 -8.08 2.35 7.89
C ASP A 347 -9.21 3.34 7.60
N LEU A 348 -8.82 4.61 7.53
CA LEU A 348 -9.72 5.75 7.42
C LEU A 348 -9.69 6.28 5.99
N VAL A 349 -10.60 5.77 5.19
CA VAL A 349 -10.65 6.11 3.77
C VAL A 349 -11.56 7.31 3.50
N ASN A 350 -11.21 8.08 2.49
CA ASN A 350 -12.01 9.20 1.98
C ASN A 350 -12.79 8.84 0.71
N ASN A 351 -12.72 7.57 0.29
CA ASN A 351 -13.36 7.06 -0.91
C ASN A 351 -13.79 5.60 -0.69
N VAL A 352 -15.03 5.30 -1.05
CA VAL A 352 -15.63 3.97 -0.91
C VAL A 352 -14.94 2.92 -1.80
N ASP A 353 -14.34 3.35 -2.90
CA ASP A 353 -13.65 2.46 -3.85
C ASP A 353 -12.38 1.81 -3.27
N HIS A 354 -11.85 2.34 -2.15
CA HIS A 354 -10.63 1.84 -1.48
C HIS A 354 -10.87 0.89 -0.30
N LEU A 355 -12.12 0.49 -0.04
CA LEU A 355 -12.48 -0.40 1.10
C LEU A 355 -12.03 -1.87 0.94
N TYR A 356 -11.24 -2.21 -0.11
CA TYR A 356 -10.90 -3.60 -0.44
C TYR A 356 -9.55 -4.07 0.12
N ALA A 357 -8.75 -3.21 0.76
CA ALA A 357 -7.40 -3.57 1.19
C ALA A 357 -7.36 -4.69 2.24
N ILE A 358 -8.39 -4.77 3.08
CA ILE A 358 -8.54 -5.81 4.12
C ILE A 358 -8.78 -7.20 3.54
N SER A 359 -9.47 -7.29 2.39
CA SER A 359 -9.78 -8.57 1.76
C SER A 359 -8.53 -9.29 1.29
N ALA A 360 -7.48 -8.55 0.91
CA ALA A 360 -6.22 -9.14 0.46
C ALA A 360 -5.48 -9.86 1.61
N LEU A 361 -5.41 -9.27 2.81
CA LEU A 361 -4.78 -9.91 3.96
C LEU A 361 -5.55 -11.16 4.41
N ARG A 362 -6.89 -11.09 4.44
CA ARG A 362 -7.74 -12.25 4.75
C ARG A 362 -7.57 -13.37 3.75
N ALA A 363 -7.57 -13.07 2.46
CA ALA A 363 -7.38 -14.06 1.41
C ALA A 363 -6.01 -14.76 1.54
N GLU A 364 -4.93 -14.01 1.82
CA GLU A 364 -3.62 -14.60 2.11
C GLU A 364 -3.66 -15.53 3.34
N MET A 365 -4.32 -15.12 4.43
CA MET A 365 -4.45 -15.96 5.63
C MET A 365 -5.26 -17.22 5.35
N GLU A 366 -6.39 -17.11 4.64
CA GLU A 366 -7.24 -18.26 4.27
C GLU A 366 -6.49 -19.25 3.38
N GLU A 367 -5.70 -18.77 2.43
CA GLU A 367 -4.85 -19.59 1.57
C GLU A 367 -3.80 -20.35 2.38
N VAL A 368 -3.10 -19.67 3.27
CA VAL A 368 -2.08 -20.27 4.15
C VAL A 368 -2.69 -21.28 5.11
N ILE A 369 -3.81 -20.97 5.74
CA ILE A 369 -4.53 -21.89 6.64
C ILE A 369 -4.94 -23.14 5.89
N SER A 370 -5.46 -22.99 4.67
CA SER A 370 -5.83 -24.11 3.81
C SER A 370 -4.62 -24.96 3.45
N TYR A 371 -3.50 -24.32 3.11
CA TYR A 371 -2.24 -25.01 2.83
C TYR A 371 -1.75 -25.82 4.06
N TYR A 372 -1.72 -25.20 5.26
CA TYR A 372 -1.27 -25.87 6.49
C TYR A 372 -2.15 -27.06 6.86
N ARG A 373 -3.49 -26.94 6.74
CA ARG A 373 -4.43 -28.05 6.95
C ARG A 373 -4.20 -29.19 5.97
N ASN A 374 -4.01 -28.89 4.68
CA ASN A 374 -3.78 -29.91 3.65
C ASN A 374 -2.43 -30.65 3.82
N HIS A 375 -1.47 -30.07 4.55
CA HIS A 375 -0.15 -30.65 4.81
C HIS A 375 0.02 -31.13 6.25
N HIS A 376 -1.06 -31.30 7.02
CA HIS A 376 -1.05 -31.74 8.42
C HIS A 376 -0.18 -30.86 9.34
N ARG A 377 -0.22 -29.55 9.12
CA ARG A 377 0.53 -28.53 9.87
C ARG A 377 -0.40 -27.63 10.69
N GLU A 378 -1.53 -28.16 11.17
CA GLU A 378 -2.53 -27.39 11.92
C GLU A 378 -1.95 -26.79 13.21
N ASN A 379 -0.93 -27.42 13.78
CA ASN A 379 -0.24 -26.92 14.97
C ASN A 379 0.55 -25.63 14.73
N ASP A 380 0.87 -25.32 13.47
CA ASP A 380 1.58 -24.10 13.08
C ASP A 380 0.61 -22.91 12.93
N ILE A 381 -0.71 -23.11 13.05
CA ILE A 381 -1.71 -22.06 13.00
C ILE A 381 -1.87 -21.43 14.37
N VAL A 382 -1.24 -20.29 14.59
CA VAL A 382 -1.36 -19.51 15.84
C VAL A 382 -2.57 -18.58 15.77
N HIS A 383 -2.77 -17.91 14.63
CA HIS A 383 -3.90 -17.03 14.40
C HIS A 383 -4.70 -17.49 13.17
N SER A 384 -5.96 -17.88 13.38
CA SER A 384 -6.85 -18.30 12.28
C SER A 384 -7.70 -17.16 11.71
N ASP A 385 -7.81 -16.03 12.41
CA ASP A 385 -8.54 -14.82 11.97
C ASP A 385 -8.04 -13.62 12.80
N PHE A 386 -8.48 -12.42 12.45
CA PHE A 386 -8.25 -11.20 13.21
C PHE A 386 -9.55 -10.38 13.31
N GLN A 387 -9.62 -9.54 14.33
CA GLN A 387 -10.81 -8.75 14.58
C GLN A 387 -10.97 -7.64 13.53
N VAL A 388 -12.07 -7.66 12.78
CA VAL A 388 -12.46 -6.60 11.86
C VAL A 388 -13.70 -5.89 12.38
N ILE A 389 -13.61 -4.59 12.49
CA ILE A 389 -14.71 -3.69 12.82
C ILE A 389 -14.95 -2.82 11.60
N ASP A 390 -16.03 -3.09 10.91
CA ASP A 390 -16.43 -2.38 9.70
C ASP A 390 -17.55 -1.40 10.04
N GLU A 391 -17.15 -0.16 10.35
CA GLU A 391 -18.09 0.94 10.66
C GLU A 391 -18.78 1.51 9.41
N VAL A 392 -18.40 1.02 8.21
CA VAL A 392 -18.89 1.54 6.93
C VAL A 392 -19.67 0.53 6.08
N ARG A 393 -19.80 -0.71 6.55
CA ARG A 393 -20.42 -1.81 5.79
C ARG A 393 -21.77 -1.42 5.19
N GLU A 394 -22.65 -0.82 5.99
CA GLU A 394 -23.97 -0.44 5.54
C GLU A 394 -23.95 0.69 4.49
N TYR A 395 -22.96 1.58 4.53
CA TYR A 395 -22.79 2.64 3.53
C TYR A 395 -22.26 2.07 2.23
N LYS A 396 -21.31 1.14 2.32
CA LYS A 396 -20.73 0.45 1.16
C LYS A 396 -21.81 -0.29 0.38
N GLU A 397 -22.67 -1.07 1.05
CA GLU A 397 -23.77 -1.78 0.40
C GLU A 397 -24.69 -0.84 -0.39
N LEU A 398 -24.95 0.36 0.11
CA LEU A 398 -25.76 1.37 -0.60
C LEU A 398 -25.02 1.98 -1.79
N PHE A 399 -23.71 2.23 -1.67
CA PHE A 399 -22.88 2.68 -2.79
C PHE A 399 -22.78 1.62 -3.88
N ASP A 400 -22.57 0.34 -3.51
CA ASP A 400 -22.54 -0.78 -4.46
C ASP A 400 -23.88 -0.94 -5.20
N GLN A 401 -25.02 -0.76 -4.51
CA GLN A 401 -26.33 -0.78 -5.13
C GLN A 401 -26.55 0.40 -6.09
N LEU A 402 -26.06 1.59 -5.73
CA LEU A 402 -26.06 2.76 -6.61
C LEU A 402 -25.21 2.52 -7.87
N GLU A 403 -23.99 1.98 -7.71
CA GLU A 403 -23.10 1.67 -8.82
C GLU A 403 -23.72 0.63 -9.75
N ALA A 404 -24.25 -0.46 -9.20
CA ALA A 404 -24.93 -1.50 -9.99
C ALA A 404 -26.12 -0.94 -10.77
N THR A 405 -26.93 -0.07 -10.16
CA THR A 405 -28.07 0.59 -10.80
C THR A 405 -27.64 1.49 -11.96
N LEU A 406 -26.57 2.27 -11.78
CA LEU A 406 -26.03 3.19 -12.80
C LEU A 406 -25.31 2.42 -13.93
N THR A 407 -24.62 1.34 -13.62
CA THR A 407 -23.92 0.48 -14.59
C THR A 407 -24.91 -0.29 -15.45
N ALA A 408 -25.93 -0.88 -14.86
CA ALA A 408 -27.01 -1.54 -15.61
C ALA A 408 -27.70 -0.58 -16.58
N SER A 409 -27.88 0.69 -16.20
CA SER A 409 -28.40 1.73 -17.06
C SER A 409 -27.47 2.05 -18.23
N TRP A 410 -26.15 2.11 -17.98
CA TRP A 410 -25.18 2.38 -19.04
C TRP A 410 -25.16 1.22 -20.04
N ASP A 411 -25.15 -0.04 -19.58
CA ASP A 411 -25.14 -1.22 -20.45
C ASP A 411 -26.46 -1.33 -21.25
N MET A 412 -27.58 -0.96 -20.66
CA MET A 412 -28.86 -0.90 -21.38
C MET A 412 -28.82 0.14 -22.50
N MET A 413 -28.32 1.34 -22.21
CA MET A 413 -28.17 2.38 -23.24
C MET A 413 -27.14 2.03 -24.30
N TYR A 414 -26.06 1.31 -23.93
CA TYR A 414 -25.06 0.79 -24.84
C TYR A 414 -25.69 -0.28 -25.77
N ALA A 415 -26.53 -1.17 -25.25
CA ALA A 415 -27.22 -2.17 -26.05
C ALA A 415 -28.13 -1.51 -27.12
N GLU A 416 -28.84 -0.45 -26.75
CA GLU A 416 -29.63 0.36 -27.69
C GLU A 416 -28.75 1.06 -28.75
N ALA A 417 -27.60 1.60 -28.34
CA ALA A 417 -26.62 2.19 -29.26
C ALA A 417 -26.06 1.16 -30.24
N ALA A 418 -25.75 -0.03 -29.75
CA ALA A 418 -25.25 -1.14 -30.57
C ALA A 418 -26.33 -1.66 -31.53
N ALA A 419 -27.59 -1.70 -31.11
CA ALA A 419 -28.72 -2.04 -31.98
C ALA A 419 -28.90 -0.99 -33.09
N PHE A 420 -28.85 0.29 -32.72
CA PHE A 420 -28.90 1.39 -33.70
C PHE A 420 -27.76 1.32 -34.72
N TYR A 421 -26.52 1.08 -34.23
CA TYR A 421 -25.35 0.94 -35.13
C TYR A 421 -25.49 -0.24 -36.09
N ARG A 422 -25.99 -1.39 -35.61
CA ARG A 422 -26.22 -2.56 -36.48
C ARG A 422 -27.26 -2.27 -37.59
N ALA A 423 -28.27 -1.47 -37.24
CA ALA A 423 -29.33 -1.11 -38.22
C ALA A 423 -28.91 -0.02 -39.21
N ASN A 424 -28.07 0.93 -38.78
CA ASN A 424 -27.79 2.15 -39.55
C ASN A 424 -26.31 2.28 -39.99
N GLY A 425 -25.38 1.48 -39.43
CA GLY A 425 -23.95 1.53 -39.75
C GLY A 425 -23.19 2.72 -39.17
N HIS A 426 -23.83 3.56 -38.34
CA HIS A 426 -23.23 4.73 -37.71
C HIS A 426 -23.93 5.11 -36.40
N LEU A 427 -23.26 5.94 -35.58
CA LEU A 427 -23.83 6.55 -34.36
C LEU A 427 -24.00 8.09 -34.50
N ASP A 428 -24.26 8.57 -35.69
CA ASP A 428 -24.66 9.96 -35.93
C ASP A 428 -26.18 10.11 -35.64
N ILE A 429 -26.48 10.21 -34.35
CA ILE A 429 -27.85 10.17 -33.81
C ILE A 429 -28.24 11.61 -33.44
N PRO A 430 -29.38 12.12 -33.94
CA PRO A 430 -29.87 13.43 -33.54
C PRO A 430 -30.10 13.51 -32.03
N ARG A 431 -29.73 14.62 -31.39
CA ARG A 431 -29.81 14.81 -29.95
C ARG A 431 -31.17 14.45 -29.35
N ARG A 432 -32.24 14.72 -30.07
CA ARG A 432 -33.64 14.48 -29.62
C ARG A 432 -34.14 13.09 -29.92
N TYR A 433 -33.32 12.22 -30.55
CA TYR A 433 -33.72 10.87 -30.92
C TYR A 433 -34.00 10.02 -29.66
N ARG A 434 -35.12 9.31 -29.71
CA ARG A 434 -35.51 8.32 -28.71
C ARG A 434 -35.72 6.97 -29.40
N THR A 435 -35.39 5.90 -28.68
CA THR A 435 -35.66 4.52 -29.14
C THR A 435 -37.13 4.20 -29.08
N GLU A 436 -37.56 3.05 -29.60
CA GLU A 436 -38.94 2.55 -29.49
C GLU A 436 -39.37 2.39 -28.03
N ALA A 437 -38.45 2.03 -27.13
CA ALA A 437 -38.65 1.99 -25.69
C ALA A 437 -38.63 3.38 -25.03
N ASN A 438 -38.72 4.46 -25.82
CA ASN A 438 -38.71 5.85 -25.38
C ASN A 438 -37.42 6.28 -24.62
N LEU A 439 -36.32 5.58 -24.80
CA LEU A 439 -35.03 5.94 -24.18
C LEU A 439 -34.34 7.07 -24.93
N PRO A 440 -33.74 8.07 -24.26
CA PRO A 440 -33.17 9.27 -24.89
C PRO A 440 -31.77 8.99 -25.48
N LEU A 441 -31.66 8.11 -26.48
CA LEU A 441 -30.40 7.61 -27.02
C LEU A 441 -29.52 8.73 -27.61
N GLY A 442 -30.10 9.66 -28.34
CA GLY A 442 -29.32 10.76 -28.92
C GLY A 442 -28.68 11.67 -27.88
N ASN A 443 -29.40 11.99 -26.79
CA ASN A 443 -28.84 12.76 -25.68
C ASN A 443 -27.79 11.98 -24.91
N TRP A 444 -27.95 10.66 -24.76
CA TRP A 444 -26.98 9.80 -24.10
C TRP A 444 -25.65 9.73 -24.89
N ILE A 445 -25.68 9.50 -26.21
CA ILE A 445 -24.50 9.51 -27.09
C ILE A 445 -23.77 10.86 -26.98
N MET A 446 -24.50 11.98 -27.04
CA MET A 446 -23.89 13.30 -26.88
C MET A 446 -23.24 13.48 -25.50
N THR A 447 -23.86 12.93 -24.45
CA THR A 447 -23.27 12.94 -23.11
C THR A 447 -21.97 12.18 -23.06
N GLN A 448 -21.89 10.99 -23.66
CA GLN A 448 -20.62 10.22 -23.68
C GLN A 448 -19.50 11.03 -24.36
N ARG A 449 -19.78 11.71 -25.49
CA ARG A 449 -18.83 12.59 -26.17
C ARG A 449 -18.34 13.73 -25.28
N THR A 450 -19.25 14.44 -24.63
CA THR A 450 -18.92 15.59 -23.77
C THR A 450 -18.18 15.21 -22.50
N VAL A 451 -18.48 14.04 -21.91
CA VAL A 451 -17.76 13.48 -20.76
C VAL A 451 -16.31 13.15 -21.15
N ARG A 452 -16.10 12.48 -22.28
CA ARG A 452 -14.74 12.15 -22.75
C ARG A 452 -13.89 13.38 -23.02
N ARG A 453 -14.49 14.46 -23.52
CA ARG A 453 -13.80 15.76 -23.78
C ARG A 453 -13.54 16.57 -22.52
N GLY A 454 -14.02 16.16 -21.37
CA GLY A 454 -13.91 16.92 -20.13
C GLY A 454 -14.79 18.18 -20.04
N THR A 455 -15.65 18.41 -21.04
CA THR A 455 -16.57 19.57 -21.05
C THR A 455 -17.83 19.35 -20.22
N LYS A 456 -18.08 18.11 -19.80
CA LYS A 456 -19.14 17.73 -18.89
C LYS A 456 -18.59 16.84 -17.78
N SER A 457 -19.01 17.05 -16.55
CA SER A 457 -18.63 16.21 -15.42
C SER A 457 -19.12 14.77 -15.61
N GLY A 458 -18.21 13.81 -15.49
CA GLY A 458 -18.46 12.37 -15.63
C GLY A 458 -17.13 11.66 -15.85
N ILE A 459 -17.12 10.35 -15.67
CA ILE A 459 -15.96 9.49 -15.95
C ILE A 459 -16.46 8.35 -16.83
N LEU A 460 -15.73 8.10 -17.92
CA LEU A 460 -15.86 6.89 -18.73
C LEU A 460 -14.70 5.98 -18.38
N THR A 461 -14.98 4.72 -18.10
CA THR A 461 -13.92 3.72 -17.91
C THR A 461 -13.28 3.40 -19.26
N GLU A 462 -12.05 2.91 -19.25
CA GLU A 462 -11.38 2.45 -20.48
C GLU A 462 -12.17 1.37 -21.20
N GLU A 463 -12.83 0.47 -20.46
CA GLU A 463 -13.69 -0.56 -21.02
C GLU A 463 -14.90 0.03 -21.74
N GLN A 464 -15.56 1.02 -21.14
CA GLN A 464 -16.68 1.73 -21.75
C GLN A 464 -16.26 2.48 -23.02
N ILE A 465 -15.08 3.08 -23.01
CA ILE A 465 -14.50 3.75 -24.18
C ILE A 465 -14.25 2.74 -25.30
N LYS A 466 -13.64 1.59 -25.00
CA LYS A 466 -13.39 0.49 -25.94
C LYS A 466 -14.69 -0.07 -26.52
N LYS A 467 -15.71 -0.31 -25.68
CA LYS A 467 -17.03 -0.76 -26.09
C LYS A 467 -17.68 0.24 -27.07
N LEU A 468 -17.66 1.53 -26.77
CA LEU A 468 -18.23 2.56 -27.66
C LEU A 468 -17.46 2.71 -28.96
N ALA A 469 -16.15 2.64 -28.93
CA ALA A 469 -15.31 2.65 -30.14
C ALA A 469 -15.60 1.45 -31.06
N ALA A 470 -15.85 0.27 -30.49
CA ALA A 470 -16.17 -0.96 -31.24
C ALA A 470 -17.49 -0.88 -32.01
N ILE A 471 -18.42 -0.02 -31.61
CA ILE A 471 -19.67 0.26 -32.32
C ILE A 471 -19.62 1.58 -33.12
N GLY A 472 -18.42 2.02 -33.52
CA GLY A 472 -18.26 3.15 -34.42
C GLY A 472 -18.49 4.53 -33.79
N MET A 473 -18.25 4.67 -32.46
CA MET A 473 -18.37 5.96 -31.80
C MET A 473 -17.32 6.94 -32.27
N ILE A 474 -17.74 8.01 -32.92
CA ILE A 474 -16.90 9.16 -33.27
C ILE A 474 -16.95 10.13 -32.10
N TRP A 475 -15.78 10.45 -31.54
CA TRP A 475 -15.66 11.31 -30.37
C TRP A 475 -15.71 12.80 -30.66
N GLU A 476 -15.37 13.17 -31.88
CA GLU A 476 -15.49 14.54 -32.42
C GLU A 476 -16.92 14.82 -32.86
N SER A 477 -17.35 16.10 -32.82
CA SER A 477 -18.69 16.42 -33.31
C SER A 477 -18.73 16.42 -34.81
N PRO A 478 -19.82 15.98 -35.48
CA PRO A 478 -19.96 16.07 -36.93
C PRO A 478 -19.84 17.49 -37.45
N HIS A 479 -20.07 18.49 -36.62
CA HIS A 479 -19.94 19.90 -36.96
C HIS A 479 -18.49 20.36 -37.01
N GLU A 480 -17.61 19.81 -36.16
CA GLU A 480 -16.16 20.10 -36.17
C GLU A 480 -15.49 19.45 -37.36
N MET A 481 -15.86 18.22 -37.73
CA MET A 481 -15.34 17.55 -38.92
C MET A 481 -15.71 18.28 -40.22
N ARG A 482 -16.90 18.90 -40.32
CA ARG A 482 -17.30 19.73 -41.46
C ARG A 482 -16.49 21.02 -41.55
N TRP A 483 -16.04 21.57 -40.43
CA TRP A 483 -15.17 22.76 -40.40
C TRP A 483 -13.76 22.44 -40.90
N GLU A 484 -13.18 21.33 -40.45
CA GLU A 484 -11.82 20.91 -40.86
C GLU A 484 -11.77 20.49 -42.34
N THR A 485 -12.80 19.78 -42.84
CA THR A 485 -12.90 19.45 -44.26
C THR A 485 -13.23 20.67 -45.14
N GLY A 486 -13.92 21.68 -44.62
CA GLY A 486 -14.18 22.94 -45.32
C GLY A 486 -12.95 23.84 -45.46
N TYR A 487 -12.01 23.81 -44.50
CA TYR A 487 -10.74 24.55 -44.55
C TYR A 487 -9.65 23.87 -45.37
N ALA A 488 -9.73 22.55 -45.57
CA ALA A 488 -8.77 21.82 -46.42
C ALA A 488 -9.04 21.98 -47.93
N HIS A 489 -10.18 22.56 -48.30
CA HIS A 489 -10.57 22.83 -49.71
C HIS A 489 -10.74 24.32 -50.05
N ALA A 490 -10.34 25.23 -49.14
CA ALA A 490 -10.21 26.67 -49.39
C ALA A 490 -8.73 27.07 -49.36
#